data_7859b984b24c93d21619e71874fdad81
#
_entry.id   7859b984b24c93d21619e71874fdad81
#
_cell.length_a   1.000
_cell.length_b   1.000
_cell.length_c   1.000
_cell.angle_alpha   90.00
_cell.angle_beta   90.00
_cell.angle_gamma   90.00
#
_symmetry.space_group_name_H-M   'P 1'
#
loop_
_entity.id
_entity.type
_entity.pdbx_description
1 polymer ?
#
loop_
_entity_poly.entity_id
_entity_poly.type
_entity_poly.pdbx_seq_one_letter_code
_entity_poly.pdbx_strand_id
1 'polypeptide(L)'
;LAHKIHIILLLSFLAIPSIYGQNYSNITPLTKEGEEYNLNEKMSINMKNSDIKNILLLIGELTGLNIVISPAVKDTITANLENVSVKAALDAILKPNGYNYFVQENIIIVKGAETTMVGELET
;
A
#
# COMPACT_ATOMS: atom_id res chain seq x y z
N LEU A 1 -12.07 25.36 59.63
CA LEU A 1 -12.97 24.35 58.96
C LEU A 1 -13.32 24.74 57.53
N ALA A 2 -13.56 26.02 57.25
CA ALA A 2 -13.92 26.48 55.90
C ALA A 2 -12.76 26.37 54.91
N HIS A 3 -11.51 26.49 55.34
CA HIS A 3 -10.32 26.37 54.46
C HIS A 3 -10.06 24.96 53.93
N LYS A 4 -10.40 23.93 54.69
CA LYS A 4 -10.26 22.54 54.26
C LYS A 4 -11.24 22.12 53.17
N ILE A 5 -12.44 22.68 53.20
CA ILE A 5 -13.48 22.44 52.18
C ILE A 5 -13.08 23.05 50.84
N HIS A 6 -12.50 24.24 50.82
CA HIS A 6 -12.02 24.87 49.60
C HIS A 6 -10.87 24.16 48.95
N ILE A 7 -9.96 23.56 49.73
CA ILE A 7 -8.84 22.79 49.17
C ILE A 7 -9.31 21.49 48.52
N ILE A 8 -10.32 20.83 49.09
CA ILE A 8 -10.89 19.60 48.53
C ILE A 8 -11.65 19.89 47.21
N LEU A 9 -12.35 21.02 47.10
CA LEU A 9 -13.02 21.45 45.87
C LEU A 9 -12.04 21.81 44.78
N LEU A 10 -10.87 22.38 45.09
CA LEU A 10 -9.84 22.70 44.15
C LEU A 10 -9.16 21.44 43.56
N LEU A 11 -8.97 20.42 44.38
CA LEU A 11 -8.41 19.12 43.98
C LEU A 11 -9.37 18.33 43.06
N SER A 12 -10.67 18.43 43.29
CA SER A 12 -11.65 17.76 42.42
C SER A 12 -11.76 18.41 41.04
N PHE A 13 -11.49 19.71 40.95
CA PHE A 13 -11.52 20.43 39.67
C PHE A 13 -10.30 20.17 38.80
N LEU A 14 -9.14 19.87 39.38
CA LEU A 14 -7.90 19.53 38.67
C LEU A 14 -7.90 18.10 38.10
N ALA A 15 -8.78 17.21 38.59
CA ALA A 15 -8.89 15.85 38.11
C ALA A 15 -9.71 15.72 36.79
N ILE A 16 -10.54 16.69 36.48
CA ILE A 16 -11.45 16.64 35.32
C ILE A 16 -10.74 16.79 33.97
N PRO A 17 -9.72 17.65 33.79
CA PRO A 17 -9.02 17.79 32.50
C PRO A 17 -8.26 16.55 32.05
N SER A 18 -7.85 15.70 32.99
CA SER A 18 -7.07 14.49 32.68
C SER A 18 -7.90 13.40 31.99
N ILE A 19 -9.21 13.43 32.14
CA ILE A 19 -10.11 12.42 31.56
C ILE A 19 -10.38 12.70 30.06
N TYR A 20 -10.35 13.95 29.65
CA TYR A 20 -10.61 14.34 28.28
C TYR A 20 -9.41 14.16 27.33
N GLY A 21 -8.22 14.03 27.84
CA GLY A 21 -7.00 13.85 27.03
C GLY A 21 -6.71 12.42 26.61
N GLN A 22 -7.42 11.43 27.18
CA GLN A 22 -7.06 10.02 26.96
C GLN A 22 -7.84 9.33 25.83
N ASN A 23 -8.90 9.93 25.33
CA ASN A 23 -9.75 9.28 24.34
C ASN A 23 -9.26 9.43 22.90
N TYR A 24 -8.24 10.23 22.65
CA TYR A 24 -7.68 10.42 21.31
C TYR A 24 -6.44 9.59 21.03
N SER A 25 -5.87 8.97 22.05
CA SER A 25 -4.66 8.14 21.87
C SER A 25 -4.93 6.71 21.42
N ASN A 26 -6.20 6.30 21.31
CA ASN A 26 -6.57 4.97 20.84
C ASN A 26 -7.08 4.94 19.39
N ILE A 27 -6.99 6.05 18.67
CA ILE A 27 -7.02 5.99 17.21
C ILE A 27 -5.63 5.53 16.81
N THR A 28 -5.43 4.22 16.85
CA THR A 28 -4.29 3.62 16.15
C THR A 28 -4.46 4.03 14.70
N PRO A 29 -3.54 4.81 14.13
CA PRO A 29 -3.54 4.99 12.69
C PRO A 29 -3.53 3.59 12.10
N LEU A 30 -4.41 3.31 11.16
CA LEU A 30 -4.42 2.05 10.43
C LEU A 30 -3.14 1.87 9.59
N THR A 31 -2.29 2.88 9.60
CA THR A 31 -0.95 2.87 9.06
C THR A 31 0.01 2.58 10.20
N LYS A 32 0.51 1.37 10.30
CA LYS A 32 1.77 1.13 10.99
C LYS A 32 2.84 1.97 10.29
N GLU A 33 3.20 3.09 10.90
CA GLU A 33 4.42 3.79 10.51
C GLU A 33 5.57 2.78 10.59
N GLY A 34 6.16 2.44 9.45
CA GLY A 34 7.37 1.61 9.38
C GLY A 34 7.24 0.26 8.67
N GLU A 35 6.08 -0.19 8.22
CA GLU A 35 6.02 -1.25 7.23
C GLU A 35 6.25 -0.64 5.84
N GLU A 36 7.50 -0.35 5.56
CA GLU A 36 7.96 -0.21 4.19
C GLU A 36 7.75 -1.56 3.52
N TYR A 37 6.79 -1.65 2.60
CA TYR A 37 6.51 -2.87 1.87
C TYR A 37 7.77 -3.29 1.15
N ASN A 38 8.28 -4.42 1.57
CA ASN A 38 9.59 -4.89 1.13
C ASN A 38 9.47 -5.50 -0.27
N LEU A 39 9.48 -4.65 -1.29
CA LEU A 39 9.56 -5.09 -2.67
C LEU A 39 10.87 -5.85 -2.99
N ASN A 40 11.79 -5.92 -2.03
CA ASN A 40 13.02 -6.71 -2.14
C ASN A 40 12.84 -8.18 -1.71
N GLU A 41 11.68 -8.53 -1.17
CA GLU A 41 11.36 -9.91 -0.85
C GLU A 41 11.50 -10.80 -2.08
N LYS A 42 12.06 -12.00 -1.89
CA LYS A 42 12.33 -12.93 -2.99
C LYS A 42 11.13 -13.83 -3.23
N MET A 43 10.85 -14.05 -4.51
CA MET A 43 9.76 -14.90 -4.94
C MET A 43 10.13 -15.71 -6.19
N SER A 44 9.38 -16.77 -6.43
CA SER A 44 9.49 -17.58 -7.65
C SER A 44 8.10 -17.78 -8.25
N ILE A 45 8.01 -17.63 -9.57
CA ILE A 45 6.78 -17.82 -10.34
C ILE A 45 7.11 -18.60 -11.61
N ASN A 46 6.32 -19.62 -11.89
CA ASN A 46 6.39 -20.38 -13.14
C ASN A 46 4.98 -20.50 -13.72
N MET A 47 4.68 -19.67 -14.70
CA MET A 47 3.38 -19.59 -15.35
C MET A 47 3.55 -19.60 -16.87
N LYS A 48 2.76 -20.38 -17.57
CA LYS A 48 2.81 -20.46 -19.04
C LYS A 48 1.46 -20.04 -19.64
N ASN A 49 1.48 -19.19 -20.64
CA ASN A 49 0.30 -18.73 -21.37
C ASN A 49 -0.82 -18.27 -20.42
N SER A 50 -0.46 -17.52 -19.41
CA SER A 50 -1.37 -17.06 -18.37
C SER A 50 -1.74 -15.62 -18.57
N ASP A 51 -3.00 -15.29 -18.26
CA ASP A 51 -3.45 -13.91 -18.19
C ASP A 51 -2.58 -13.14 -17.18
N ILE A 52 -2.05 -12.02 -17.63
CA ILE A 52 -1.19 -11.17 -16.82
C ILE A 52 -1.85 -10.75 -15.50
N LYS A 53 -3.17 -10.58 -15.47
CA LYS A 53 -3.92 -10.29 -14.25
C LYS A 53 -3.82 -11.41 -13.23
N ASN A 54 -3.91 -12.66 -13.67
CA ASN A 54 -3.79 -13.81 -12.78
C ASN A 54 -2.39 -13.89 -12.18
N ILE A 55 -1.36 -13.57 -12.95
CA ILE A 55 0.02 -13.53 -12.45
C ILE A 55 0.19 -12.41 -11.41
N LEU A 56 -0.36 -11.24 -11.67
CA LEU A 56 -0.32 -10.11 -10.74
C LEU A 56 -1.07 -10.41 -9.43
N LEU A 57 -2.24 -11.05 -9.52
CA LEU A 57 -3.00 -11.46 -8.34
C LEU A 57 -2.23 -12.50 -7.53
N LEU A 58 -1.55 -13.44 -8.19
CA LEU A 58 -0.68 -14.41 -7.50
C LEU A 58 0.47 -13.71 -6.77
N ILE A 59 1.08 -12.70 -7.37
CA ILE A 59 2.10 -11.89 -6.69
C ILE A 59 1.53 -11.25 -5.43
N GLY A 60 0.32 -10.71 -5.50
CA GLY A 60 -0.37 -10.17 -4.33
C GLY A 60 -0.59 -11.20 -3.23
N GLU A 61 -1.02 -12.40 -3.58
CA GLU A 61 -1.22 -13.48 -2.63
C GLU A 61 0.09 -13.93 -1.96
N LEU A 62 1.16 -14.06 -2.74
CA LEU A 62 2.46 -14.48 -2.22
C LEU A 62 3.13 -13.44 -1.32
N THR A 63 2.86 -12.18 -1.54
CA THR A 63 3.54 -11.06 -0.86
C THR A 63 2.68 -10.37 0.19
N GLY A 64 1.38 -10.65 0.22
CA GLY A 64 0.44 -9.92 1.07
C GLY A 64 0.14 -8.49 0.59
N LEU A 65 0.62 -8.09 -0.59
CA LEU A 65 0.35 -6.79 -1.19
C LEU A 65 -1.03 -6.75 -1.84
N ASN A 66 -1.70 -5.62 -1.72
CA ASN A 66 -2.93 -5.36 -2.45
C ASN A 66 -2.59 -4.92 -3.86
N ILE A 67 -3.30 -5.43 -4.85
CA ILE A 67 -3.07 -5.06 -6.26
C ILE A 67 -4.36 -4.55 -6.87
N VAL A 68 -4.27 -3.39 -7.51
CA VAL A 68 -5.34 -2.80 -8.32
C VAL A 68 -4.88 -2.79 -9.78
N ILE A 69 -5.66 -3.39 -10.65
CA ILE A 69 -5.30 -3.60 -12.05
C ILE A 69 -6.29 -2.85 -12.94
N SER A 70 -5.77 -1.96 -13.77
CA SER A 70 -6.58 -1.25 -14.77
C SER A 70 -7.20 -2.23 -15.79
N PRO A 71 -8.43 -2.01 -16.25
CA PRO A 71 -9.05 -2.81 -17.31
C PRO A 71 -8.26 -2.86 -18.62
N ALA A 72 -7.38 -1.90 -18.87
CA ALA A 72 -6.51 -1.89 -20.04
C ALA A 72 -5.43 -2.99 -20.02
N VAL A 73 -5.15 -3.58 -18.88
CA VAL A 73 -4.19 -4.68 -18.71
C VAL A 73 -4.85 -6.00 -19.10
N LYS A 74 -4.47 -6.59 -20.22
CA LYS A 74 -5.19 -7.75 -20.80
C LYS A 74 -4.34 -8.64 -21.71
N ASP A 75 -3.07 -8.79 -21.43
CA ASP A 75 -2.19 -9.66 -22.22
C ASP A 75 -2.05 -11.04 -21.59
N THR A 76 -1.64 -11.99 -22.42
CA THR A 76 -1.23 -13.33 -22.01
C THR A 76 0.27 -13.45 -22.10
N ILE A 77 0.90 -13.88 -21.03
CA ILE A 77 2.35 -14.00 -20.96
C ILE A 77 2.80 -15.35 -20.40
N THR A 78 4.06 -15.66 -20.65
CA THR A 78 4.78 -16.74 -19.98
C THR A 78 5.85 -16.12 -19.10
N ALA A 79 5.82 -16.44 -17.81
CA ALA A 79 6.79 -15.98 -16.83
C ALA A 79 7.40 -17.16 -16.08
N ASN A 80 8.71 -17.29 -16.18
CA ASN A 80 9.50 -18.22 -15.39
C ASN A 80 10.56 -17.42 -14.64
N LEU A 81 10.25 -17.10 -13.41
CA LEU A 81 11.08 -16.26 -12.54
C LEU A 81 11.45 -17.07 -11.30
N GLU A 82 12.72 -17.15 -11.00
CA GLU A 82 13.22 -17.92 -9.87
C GLU A 82 14.08 -17.04 -8.97
N ASN A 83 13.71 -16.99 -7.68
CA ASN A 83 14.44 -16.24 -6.66
C ASN A 83 14.72 -14.78 -7.04
N VAL A 84 13.73 -14.10 -7.55
CA VAL A 84 13.80 -12.68 -7.93
C VAL A 84 13.06 -11.82 -6.90
N SER A 85 13.47 -10.56 -6.78
CA SER A 85 12.72 -9.62 -5.94
C SER A 85 11.34 -9.32 -6.54
N VAL A 86 10.37 -8.99 -5.69
CA VAL A 86 9.03 -8.55 -6.13
C VAL A 86 9.14 -7.41 -7.13
N LYS A 87 10.02 -6.43 -6.85
CA LYS A 87 10.28 -5.31 -7.76
C LYS A 87 10.76 -5.79 -9.12
N ALA A 88 11.75 -6.68 -9.16
CA ALA A 88 12.28 -7.22 -10.41
C ALA A 88 11.22 -8.04 -11.17
N ALA A 89 10.38 -8.79 -10.46
CA ALA A 89 9.30 -9.54 -11.08
C ALA A 89 8.26 -8.61 -11.71
N LEU A 90 7.81 -7.58 -11.01
CA LEU A 90 6.88 -6.59 -11.54
C LEU A 90 7.46 -5.86 -12.76
N ASP A 91 8.70 -5.43 -12.68
CA ASP A 91 9.39 -4.77 -13.80
C ASP A 91 9.48 -5.68 -15.02
N ALA A 92 9.85 -6.95 -14.83
CA ALA A 92 10.00 -7.92 -15.91
C ALA A 92 8.66 -8.31 -16.57
N ILE A 93 7.59 -8.33 -15.81
CA ILE A 93 6.25 -8.69 -16.31
C ILE A 93 5.58 -7.49 -16.99
N LEU A 94 5.69 -6.32 -16.41
CA LEU A 94 4.89 -5.15 -16.81
C LEU A 94 5.55 -4.31 -17.90
N LYS A 95 6.81 -3.95 -17.73
CA LYS A 95 7.50 -3.02 -18.65
C LYS A 95 7.58 -3.51 -20.09
N PRO A 96 7.95 -4.79 -20.38
CA PRO A 96 8.01 -5.27 -21.76
C PRO A 96 6.64 -5.30 -22.44
N ASN A 97 5.56 -5.38 -21.67
CA ASN A 97 4.19 -5.40 -22.19
C ASN A 97 3.55 -4.00 -22.25
N GLY A 98 4.31 -2.95 -22.00
CA GLY A 98 3.83 -1.57 -22.07
C GLY A 98 3.01 -1.11 -20.87
N TYR A 99 3.14 -1.78 -19.73
CA TYR A 99 2.45 -1.40 -18.50
C TYR A 99 3.39 -0.74 -17.51
N ASN A 100 2.83 0.14 -16.70
CA ASN A 100 3.50 0.78 -15.59
C ASN A 100 2.80 0.45 -14.27
N TYR A 101 3.53 0.54 -13.18
CA TYR A 101 2.96 0.42 -11.86
C TYR A 101 3.56 1.45 -10.91
N PHE A 102 2.84 1.77 -9.88
CA PHE A 102 3.34 2.53 -8.75
C PHE A 102 2.79 1.95 -7.45
N VAL A 103 3.50 2.19 -6.38
CA VAL A 103 3.13 1.72 -5.05
C VAL A 103 2.66 2.90 -4.23
N GLN A 104 1.48 2.78 -3.68
CA GLN A 104 0.91 3.76 -2.76
C GLN A 104 0.50 3.02 -1.48
N GLU A 105 1.19 3.32 -0.39
CA GLU A 105 1.04 2.56 0.85
C GLU A 105 1.27 1.06 0.60
N ASN A 106 0.28 0.21 0.87
CA ASN A 106 0.32 -1.23 0.62
C ASN A 106 -0.43 -1.66 -0.65
N ILE A 107 -0.61 -0.74 -1.58
CA ILE A 107 -1.34 -0.99 -2.81
C ILE A 107 -0.40 -0.82 -3.99
N ILE A 108 -0.31 -1.84 -4.83
CA ILE A 108 0.32 -1.76 -6.14
C ILE A 108 -0.77 -1.43 -7.16
N ILE A 109 -0.62 -0.32 -7.85
CA ILE A 109 -1.56 0.11 -8.87
C ILE A 109 -0.91 -0.08 -10.24
N VAL A 110 -1.51 -0.94 -11.06
CA VAL A 110 -1.03 -1.27 -12.40
C VAL A 110 -1.89 -0.58 -13.44
N LYS A 111 -1.26 0.17 -14.33
CA LYS A 111 -1.90 0.91 -15.41
C LYS A 111 -1.31 0.56 -16.76
N GLY A 112 -2.10 0.73 -17.82
CA GLY A 112 -1.58 0.82 -19.17
C GLY A 112 -0.58 1.96 -19.30
N ALA A 113 0.35 1.86 -20.24
CA ALA A 113 1.18 3.00 -20.58
C ALA A 113 0.26 4.14 -21.02
N GLU A 114 0.29 5.25 -20.30
CA GLU A 114 -0.39 6.45 -20.76
C GLU A 114 0.30 6.90 -22.03
N THR A 115 -0.40 6.84 -23.13
CA THR A 115 0.00 7.54 -24.33
C THR A 115 -0.02 9.01 -23.96
N THR A 116 1.14 9.57 -23.74
CA THR A 116 1.25 11.00 -23.46
C THR A 116 0.77 11.73 -24.69
N MET A 117 -0.42 12.26 -24.64
CA MET A 117 -1.01 13.08 -25.70
C MET A 117 -0.31 14.44 -25.87
N VAL A 118 0.82 14.61 -25.21
CA VAL A 118 1.60 15.86 -25.21
C VAL A 118 2.10 16.21 -26.62
N GLY A 119 2.38 15.22 -27.46
CA GLY A 119 2.80 15.46 -28.84
C GLY A 119 1.70 16.01 -29.76
N GLU A 120 0.43 15.83 -29.42
CA GLU A 120 -0.69 16.33 -30.23
C GLU A 120 -1.01 17.79 -29.93
N LEU A 121 -0.57 18.33 -28.80
CA LEU A 121 -0.80 19.71 -28.42
C LEU A 121 0.24 20.68 -29.03
N GLU A 122 1.34 20.17 -29.54
CA GLU A 122 2.41 20.97 -30.16
C GLU A 122 2.22 21.14 -31.69
N THR A 123 1.26 20.49 -32.26
CA THR A 123 0.91 20.66 -33.67
C THR A 123 -0.22 21.65 -33.84
#